data_b7fa60e6ae046b57c408af4ba1ab0c1c
#
_entry.id   b7fa60e6ae046b57c408af4ba1ab0c1c
#
_cell.length_a   1.000
_cell.length_b   1.000
_cell.length_c   1.000
_cell.angle_alpha   90.00
_cell.angle_beta   90.00
_cell.angle_gamma   90.00
#
_symmetry.space_group_name_H-M   'P 1'
#
loop_
_entity.id
_entity.type
_entity.pdbx_description
1 polymer ?
#
loop_
_entity_poly.entity_id
_entity_poly.type
_entity_poly.pdbx_seq_one_letter_code
_entity_poly.pdbx_strand_id
1 'polypeptide(L)'
;SALKKANLRENDKSVVIISAGGLGLLALKIIQAAYNINPIVVDIDDEKLKLAKAAGAAEVINAKDENIYEKIMELTDGGATSVIDYVGAGDTFELASGMFGMKRGGTYVIVGLIGGQTTVQIPMIALGARTIRGVYVGSLKEMGELMELVRSGKIDHLDFEKRDISTANETLNDLKNGKIHGLVCLTHDH
;
A
#
# COMPACT_ATOMS: atom_id res chain seq x y z
N SER A 1 -2.98 -4.19 11.05
CA SER A 1 -3.79 -5.35 10.59
C SER A 1 -3.32 -5.87 9.23
N ALA A 2 -3.32 -5.04 8.18
CA ALA A 2 -2.94 -5.45 6.82
C ALA A 2 -1.56 -6.13 6.77
N LEU A 3 -0.54 -5.53 7.38
CA LEU A 3 0.83 -6.03 7.38
C LEU A 3 0.96 -7.41 8.05
N LYS A 4 0.22 -7.64 9.14
CA LYS A 4 0.19 -8.96 9.80
C LYS A 4 -0.43 -10.03 8.91
N LYS A 5 -1.42 -9.66 8.09
CA LYS A 5 -2.09 -10.58 7.16
C LYS A 5 -1.31 -10.79 5.86
N ALA A 6 -0.37 -9.89 5.55
CA ALA A 6 0.51 -10.01 4.40
C ALA A 6 1.58 -11.12 4.56
N ASN A 7 1.69 -11.70 5.76
CA ASN A 7 2.66 -12.78 6.05
C ASN A 7 4.11 -12.37 5.75
N LEU A 8 4.44 -11.10 6.05
CA LEU A 8 5.78 -10.54 5.85
C LEU A 8 6.81 -11.28 6.72
N ARG A 9 7.96 -11.57 6.13
CA ARG A 9 9.11 -12.17 6.80
C ARG A 9 10.24 -11.15 6.87
N GLU A 10 11.04 -11.22 7.89
CA GLU A 10 12.25 -10.40 8.00
C GLU A 10 13.14 -10.60 6.77
N ASN A 11 13.61 -9.48 6.21
CA ASN A 11 14.38 -9.45 4.95
C ASN A 11 13.62 -9.90 3.68
N ASP A 12 12.31 -9.89 3.69
CA ASP A 12 11.52 -10.17 2.49
C ASP A 12 11.72 -9.04 1.46
N LYS A 13 12.35 -9.34 0.33
CA LYS A 13 12.70 -8.34 -0.70
C LYS A 13 11.63 -8.16 -1.77
N SER A 14 10.57 -8.92 -1.71
CA SER A 14 9.56 -8.97 -2.76
C SER A 14 8.17 -8.55 -2.27
N VAL A 15 8.10 -7.40 -1.60
CA VAL A 15 6.85 -6.80 -1.12
C VAL A 15 6.47 -5.62 -1.99
N VAL A 16 5.23 -5.60 -2.45
CA VAL A 16 4.67 -4.50 -3.25
C VAL A 16 3.53 -3.84 -2.47
N ILE A 17 3.54 -2.52 -2.44
CA ILE A 17 2.44 -1.68 -1.94
C ILE A 17 1.77 -1.02 -3.14
N ILE A 18 0.47 -1.19 -3.30
CA ILE A 18 -0.33 -0.47 -4.29
C ILE A 18 -0.99 0.72 -3.61
N SER A 19 -0.72 1.89 -4.10
CA SER A 19 -1.02 3.25 -3.66
C SER A 19 0.10 3.88 -2.81
N ALA A 20 0.53 5.06 -3.23
CA ALA A 20 1.39 5.98 -2.49
C ALA A 20 0.60 7.10 -1.78
N GLY A 21 -0.69 6.86 -1.48
CA GLY A 21 -1.51 7.74 -0.64
C GLY A 21 -1.17 7.62 0.84
N GLY A 22 -1.92 8.31 1.70
CA GLY A 22 -1.63 8.37 3.14
C GLY A 22 -1.48 7.01 3.82
N LEU A 23 -2.36 6.03 3.51
CA LEU A 23 -2.25 4.67 4.07
C LEU A 23 -1.06 3.90 3.52
N GLY A 24 -0.75 4.04 2.22
CA GLY A 24 0.40 3.39 1.61
C GLY A 24 1.73 3.91 2.16
N LEU A 25 1.87 5.24 2.31
CA LEU A 25 3.04 5.86 2.92
C LEU A 25 3.21 5.46 4.39
N LEU A 26 2.12 5.39 5.16
CA LEU A 26 2.16 4.90 6.54
C LEU A 26 2.58 3.43 6.58
N ALA A 27 2.05 2.59 5.70
CA ALA A 27 2.43 1.19 5.61
C ALA A 27 3.91 1.03 5.28
N LEU A 28 4.44 1.81 4.34
CA LEU A 28 5.88 1.84 4.00
C LEU A 28 6.72 2.10 5.25
N LYS A 29 6.43 3.15 6.01
CA LYS A 29 7.16 3.48 7.25
C LYS A 29 7.05 2.37 8.31
N ILE A 30 5.88 1.79 8.51
CA ILE A 30 5.69 0.68 9.46
C ILE A 30 6.46 -0.56 9.04
N ILE A 31 6.46 -0.90 7.74
CA ILE A 31 7.20 -2.06 7.23
C ILE A 31 8.69 -1.87 7.47
N GLN A 32 9.24 -0.72 7.16
CA GLN A 32 10.66 -0.42 7.41
C GLN A 32 11.02 -0.52 8.90
N ALA A 33 10.18 0.06 9.77
CA ALA A 33 10.44 0.07 11.21
C ALA A 33 10.31 -1.29 11.90
N ALA A 34 9.34 -2.10 11.46
CA ALA A 34 8.99 -3.36 12.12
C ALA A 34 9.58 -4.61 11.47
N TYR A 35 9.87 -4.56 10.16
CA TYR A 35 10.30 -5.72 9.38
C TYR A 35 11.66 -5.51 8.68
N ASN A 36 12.22 -4.31 8.75
CA ASN A 36 13.45 -3.95 8.06
C ASN A 36 13.42 -4.26 6.55
N ILE A 37 12.28 -3.96 5.91
CA ILE A 37 12.02 -4.18 4.49
C ILE A 37 11.82 -2.84 3.82
N ASN A 38 12.32 -2.69 2.59
CA ASN A 38 12.03 -1.56 1.72
C ASN A 38 11.20 -2.06 0.54
N PRO A 39 9.85 -1.96 0.59
CA PRO A 39 9.00 -2.45 -0.48
C PRO A 39 9.06 -1.60 -1.74
N ILE A 40 8.58 -2.18 -2.83
CA ILE A 40 8.27 -1.49 -4.08
C ILE A 40 6.91 -0.81 -3.92
N VAL A 41 6.78 0.44 -4.33
CA VAL A 41 5.51 1.18 -4.30
C VAL A 41 5.00 1.44 -5.71
N VAL A 42 3.74 1.15 -5.95
CA VAL A 42 3.05 1.33 -7.23
C VAL A 42 1.93 2.34 -7.07
N ASP A 43 1.88 3.37 -7.92
CA ASP A 43 0.79 4.34 -8.00
C ASP A 43 0.63 4.84 -9.45
N ILE A 44 -0.48 5.49 -9.77
CA ILE A 44 -0.72 6.13 -11.07
C ILE A 44 -0.24 7.58 -11.14
N ASP A 45 0.18 8.14 -10.02
CA ASP A 45 0.55 9.56 -9.82
C ASP A 45 2.05 9.69 -9.53
N ASP A 46 2.79 10.33 -10.43
CA ASP A 46 4.23 10.48 -10.32
C ASP A 46 4.66 11.33 -9.11
N GLU A 47 3.86 12.33 -8.70
CA GLU A 47 4.18 13.15 -7.53
C GLU A 47 4.07 12.32 -6.24
N LYS A 48 3.06 11.46 -6.13
CA LYS A 48 2.95 10.50 -5.03
C LYS A 48 4.08 9.49 -5.03
N LEU A 49 4.51 9.03 -6.21
CA LEU A 49 5.67 8.14 -6.33
C LEU A 49 6.96 8.80 -5.87
N LYS A 50 7.17 10.08 -6.15
CA LYS A 50 8.31 10.85 -5.62
C LYS A 50 8.29 10.89 -4.08
N LEU A 51 7.11 11.11 -3.47
CA LEU A 51 6.97 11.07 -2.01
C LEU A 51 7.28 9.69 -1.44
N ALA A 52 6.82 8.62 -2.09
CA ALA A 52 7.13 7.25 -1.66
C ALA A 52 8.63 6.95 -1.76
N LYS A 53 9.30 7.42 -2.82
CA LYS A 53 10.76 7.25 -2.97
C LYS A 53 11.52 8.02 -1.89
N ALA A 54 11.11 9.26 -1.60
CA ALA A 54 11.67 10.06 -0.52
C ALA A 54 11.42 9.44 0.86
N ALA A 55 10.28 8.77 1.05
CA ALA A 55 9.96 8.02 2.27
C ALA A 55 10.70 6.68 2.39
N GLY A 56 11.57 6.33 1.42
CA GLY A 56 12.46 5.17 1.50
C GLY A 56 11.95 3.92 0.80
N ALA A 57 11.00 4.02 -0.13
CA ALA A 57 10.68 2.89 -1.01
C ALA A 57 11.94 2.43 -1.77
N ALA A 58 12.17 1.11 -1.85
CA ALA A 58 13.27 0.56 -2.62
C ALA A 58 13.18 0.97 -4.08
N GLU A 59 11.99 0.79 -4.66
CA GLU A 59 11.64 1.23 -6.00
C GLU A 59 10.22 1.77 -6.06
N VAL A 60 9.95 2.59 -7.08
CA VAL A 60 8.62 3.11 -7.37
C VAL A 60 8.29 2.86 -8.84
N ILE A 61 7.06 2.48 -9.13
CA ILE A 61 6.62 2.17 -10.49
C ILE A 61 5.29 2.85 -10.76
N ASN A 62 5.19 3.56 -11.88
CA ASN A 62 3.91 4.08 -12.33
C ASN A 62 3.06 2.94 -12.91
N ALA A 63 1.84 2.76 -12.40
CA ALA A 63 0.93 1.70 -12.83
C ALA A 63 0.48 1.83 -14.30
N LYS A 64 0.71 2.98 -14.94
CA LYS A 64 0.45 3.22 -16.37
C LYS A 64 1.60 2.77 -17.26
N ASP A 65 2.71 2.29 -16.70
CA ASP A 65 3.85 1.80 -17.47
C ASP A 65 3.47 0.49 -18.17
N GLU A 66 3.63 0.47 -19.49
CA GLU A 66 3.30 -0.71 -20.31
C GLU A 66 4.13 -1.95 -19.94
N ASN A 67 5.32 -1.75 -19.36
CA ASN A 67 6.23 -2.80 -18.92
C ASN A 67 6.20 -3.04 -17.40
N ILE A 68 5.12 -2.62 -16.73
CA ILE A 68 5.02 -2.74 -15.26
C ILE A 68 5.23 -4.17 -14.77
N TYR A 69 4.72 -5.14 -15.52
CA TYR A 69 4.86 -6.55 -15.20
C TYR A 69 6.30 -7.00 -15.19
N GLU A 70 7.02 -6.75 -16.27
CA GLU A 70 8.42 -7.11 -16.44
C GLU A 70 9.27 -6.48 -15.34
N LYS A 71 9.01 -5.19 -15.04
CA LYS A 71 9.70 -4.48 -13.97
C LYS A 71 9.46 -5.11 -12.60
N ILE A 72 8.22 -5.45 -12.27
CA ILE A 72 7.92 -6.12 -10.99
C ILE A 72 8.61 -7.48 -10.93
N MET A 73 8.57 -8.26 -12.00
CA MET A 73 9.21 -9.57 -12.06
C MET A 73 10.72 -9.48 -11.89
N GLU A 74 11.35 -8.51 -12.53
CA GLU A 74 12.80 -8.27 -12.42
C GLU A 74 13.18 -7.83 -11.00
N LEU A 75 12.50 -6.82 -10.46
CA LEU A 75 12.78 -6.25 -9.14
C LEU A 75 12.50 -7.23 -7.99
N THR A 76 11.62 -8.19 -8.20
CA THR A 76 11.19 -9.15 -7.18
C THR A 76 11.74 -10.56 -7.38
N ASP A 77 12.61 -10.74 -8.38
CA ASP A 77 13.17 -12.05 -8.73
C ASP A 77 12.05 -13.11 -8.93
N GLY A 78 11.16 -12.80 -9.88
CA GLY A 78 10.09 -13.71 -10.28
C GLY A 78 8.75 -13.55 -9.54
N GLY A 79 8.48 -12.37 -8.99
CA GLY A 79 7.20 -11.98 -8.42
C GLY A 79 7.24 -11.65 -6.93
N ALA A 80 6.28 -10.85 -6.49
CA ALA A 80 6.17 -10.43 -5.09
C ALA A 80 5.73 -11.58 -4.17
N THR A 81 6.32 -11.69 -3.00
CA THR A 81 5.86 -12.61 -1.94
C THR A 81 4.59 -12.09 -1.28
N SER A 82 4.43 -10.78 -1.24
CA SER A 82 3.23 -10.13 -0.71
C SER A 82 2.90 -8.87 -1.49
N VAL A 83 1.62 -8.68 -1.81
CA VAL A 83 1.08 -7.45 -2.38
C VAL A 83 0.01 -6.92 -1.44
N ILE A 84 0.12 -5.63 -1.08
CA ILE A 84 -0.82 -4.97 -0.18
C ILE A 84 -1.48 -3.83 -0.95
N ASP A 85 -2.78 -3.95 -1.18
CA ASP A 85 -3.55 -3.04 -2.01
C ASP A 85 -4.39 -2.10 -1.14
N TYR A 86 -4.01 -0.82 -1.12
CA TYR A 86 -4.74 0.25 -0.42
C TYR A 86 -5.76 0.97 -1.31
N VAL A 87 -5.94 0.53 -2.55
CA VAL A 87 -6.94 1.05 -3.51
C VAL A 87 -8.19 0.17 -3.49
N GLY A 88 -8.05 -1.13 -3.70
CA GLY A 88 -9.15 -2.09 -3.71
C GLY A 88 -10.10 -1.88 -4.88
N ALA A 89 -9.57 -1.81 -6.09
CA ALA A 89 -10.31 -1.68 -7.35
C ALA A 89 -10.12 -2.93 -8.23
N GLY A 90 -10.95 -3.09 -9.26
CA GLY A 90 -10.82 -4.17 -10.23
C GLY A 90 -9.44 -4.17 -10.90
N ASP A 91 -9.00 -3.02 -11.38
CA ASP A 91 -7.71 -2.86 -12.08
C ASP A 91 -6.51 -3.17 -11.16
N THR A 92 -6.58 -2.76 -9.89
CA THR A 92 -5.49 -3.08 -8.93
C THR A 92 -5.49 -4.55 -8.55
N PHE A 93 -6.65 -5.19 -8.54
CA PHE A 93 -6.75 -6.63 -8.38
C PHE A 93 -6.12 -7.36 -9.57
N GLU A 94 -6.38 -6.93 -10.81
CA GLU A 94 -5.78 -7.50 -12.01
C GLU A 94 -4.26 -7.31 -12.03
N LEU A 95 -3.78 -6.14 -11.64
CA LEU A 95 -2.35 -5.85 -11.48
C LEU A 95 -1.69 -6.78 -10.44
N ALA A 96 -2.35 -7.00 -9.31
CA ALA A 96 -1.79 -7.74 -8.18
C ALA A 96 -1.99 -9.26 -8.28
N SER A 97 -3.22 -9.69 -8.63
CA SER A 97 -3.62 -11.09 -8.74
C SER A 97 -3.48 -11.61 -10.15
N GLY A 98 -3.51 -10.72 -11.11
CA GLY A 98 -3.17 -11.01 -12.48
C GLY A 98 -1.90 -11.83 -12.43
N MET A 99 -1.84 -12.92 -13.08
CA MET A 99 -0.83 -13.98 -13.10
C MET A 99 0.64 -13.54 -12.86
N PHE A 100 0.89 -12.30 -12.61
CA PHE A 100 2.09 -11.60 -12.95
C PHE A 100 2.79 -10.93 -11.77
N GLY A 101 2.08 -10.52 -10.74
CA GLY A 101 2.68 -9.76 -9.64
C GLY A 101 3.14 -10.59 -8.45
N MET A 102 2.69 -11.84 -8.32
CA MET A 102 2.97 -12.64 -7.12
C MET A 102 3.69 -13.96 -7.43
N LYS A 103 4.70 -14.28 -6.62
CA LYS A 103 5.34 -15.60 -6.58
C LYS A 103 4.33 -16.69 -6.25
N ARG A 104 4.70 -17.92 -6.57
CA ARG A 104 3.99 -19.08 -6.03
C ARG A 104 4.00 -19.05 -4.51
N GLY A 105 2.82 -19.23 -3.90
CA GLY A 105 2.63 -19.10 -2.45
C GLY A 105 2.48 -17.67 -1.96
N GLY A 106 2.45 -16.69 -2.87
CA GLY A 106 2.31 -15.27 -2.51
C GLY A 106 0.95 -14.93 -1.89
N THR A 107 0.91 -13.85 -1.13
CA THR A 107 -0.29 -13.34 -0.46
C THR A 107 -0.68 -11.98 -1.00
N TYR A 108 -1.92 -11.84 -1.46
CA TYR A 108 -2.54 -10.58 -1.82
C TYR A 108 -3.49 -10.12 -0.72
N VAL A 109 -3.28 -8.90 -0.21
CA VAL A 109 -4.08 -8.32 0.86
C VAL A 109 -4.83 -7.11 0.35
N ILE A 110 -6.16 -7.16 0.33
CA ILE A 110 -7.05 -6.09 -0.08
C ILE A 110 -7.45 -5.28 1.15
N VAL A 111 -7.13 -3.99 1.15
CA VAL A 111 -7.42 -3.03 2.22
C VAL A 111 -8.33 -1.92 1.74
N GLY A 112 -8.09 -1.42 0.53
CA GLY A 112 -8.87 -0.35 -0.09
C GLY A 112 -10.29 -0.79 -0.44
N LEU A 113 -11.19 0.17 -0.57
CA LEU A 113 -12.63 -0.04 -0.75
C LEU A 113 -13.20 0.82 -1.91
N ILE A 114 -12.41 1.11 -2.94
CA ILE A 114 -12.93 1.79 -4.13
C ILE A 114 -14.04 0.95 -4.77
N GLY A 115 -13.85 -0.37 -4.78
CA GLY A 115 -14.86 -1.30 -5.25
C GLY A 115 -14.67 -1.69 -6.72
N GLY A 116 -15.71 -2.31 -7.28
CA GLY A 116 -15.69 -2.85 -8.64
C GLY A 116 -15.85 -4.36 -8.67
N GLN A 117 -15.65 -4.91 -9.84
CA GLN A 117 -15.73 -6.35 -10.11
C GLN A 117 -14.58 -6.76 -11.03
N THR A 118 -14.10 -7.98 -10.85
CA THR A 118 -13.09 -8.57 -11.73
C THR A 118 -13.33 -10.06 -11.89
N THR A 119 -12.83 -10.62 -12.98
CA THR A 119 -12.92 -12.06 -13.25
C THR A 119 -11.65 -12.75 -12.79
N VAL A 120 -11.80 -13.78 -11.99
CA VAL A 120 -10.68 -14.57 -11.47
C VAL A 120 -10.63 -15.93 -12.17
N GLN A 121 -9.48 -16.24 -12.75
CA GLN A 121 -9.23 -17.58 -13.29
C GLN A 121 -8.86 -18.53 -12.14
N ILE A 122 -9.81 -19.31 -11.67
CA ILE A 122 -9.66 -20.22 -10.52
C ILE A 122 -8.40 -21.12 -10.60
N PRO A 123 -8.06 -21.75 -11.77
CA PRO A 123 -6.86 -22.56 -11.86
C PRO A 123 -5.57 -21.81 -11.48
N MET A 124 -5.51 -20.51 -11.74
CA MET A 124 -4.30 -19.72 -11.45
C MET A 124 -4.08 -19.49 -9.95
N ILE A 125 -5.15 -19.49 -9.16
CA ILE A 125 -5.02 -19.44 -7.69
C ILE A 125 -4.46 -20.78 -7.20
N ALA A 126 -5.03 -21.89 -7.67
CA ALA A 126 -4.61 -23.23 -7.25
C ALA A 126 -3.17 -23.54 -7.68
N LEU A 127 -2.83 -23.36 -8.97
CA LEU A 127 -1.48 -23.60 -9.51
C LEU A 127 -0.43 -22.70 -8.86
N GLY A 128 -0.80 -21.45 -8.56
CA GLY A 128 0.06 -20.50 -7.86
C GLY A 128 0.13 -20.71 -6.35
N ALA A 129 -0.70 -21.57 -5.76
CA ALA A 129 -0.86 -21.73 -4.31
C ALA A 129 -1.05 -20.37 -3.61
N ARG A 130 -1.79 -19.45 -4.26
CA ARG A 130 -1.92 -18.05 -3.85
C ARG A 130 -2.96 -17.88 -2.75
N THR A 131 -2.75 -16.89 -1.90
CA THR A 131 -3.69 -16.51 -0.86
C THR A 131 -4.24 -15.12 -1.15
N ILE A 132 -5.57 -14.95 -1.12
CA ILE A 132 -6.24 -13.65 -1.21
C ILE A 132 -6.91 -13.39 0.14
N ARG A 133 -6.66 -12.22 0.73
CA ARG A 133 -7.19 -11.85 2.04
C ARG A 133 -7.77 -10.44 2.02
N GLY A 134 -9.00 -10.29 2.51
CA GLY A 134 -9.56 -8.99 2.83
C GLY A 134 -9.16 -8.55 4.24
N VAL A 135 -9.02 -7.24 4.41
CA VAL A 135 -8.76 -6.61 5.71
C VAL A 135 -9.69 -5.41 5.86
N TYR A 136 -10.45 -5.41 6.96
CA TYR A 136 -11.26 -4.27 7.33
C TYR A 136 -10.81 -3.77 8.70
N VAL A 137 -10.28 -2.54 8.71
CA VAL A 137 -9.73 -1.81 9.86
C VAL A 137 -8.72 -2.62 10.70
N GLY A 138 -8.52 -2.24 11.93
CA GLY A 138 -7.63 -2.90 12.88
C GLY A 138 -8.29 -3.11 14.25
N SER A 139 -7.64 -3.85 15.12
CA SER A 139 -8.05 -4.06 16.50
C SER A 139 -7.42 -3.04 17.44
N LEU A 140 -8.00 -2.88 18.63
CA LEU A 140 -7.42 -2.05 19.69
C LEU A 140 -5.99 -2.51 20.08
N LYS A 141 -5.75 -3.83 20.06
CA LYS A 141 -4.42 -4.39 20.29
C LYS A 141 -3.41 -3.90 19.23
N GLU A 142 -3.79 -3.94 17.97
CA GLU A 142 -2.92 -3.50 16.86
C GLU A 142 -2.66 -2.00 16.91
N MET A 143 -3.64 -1.20 17.37
CA MET A 143 -3.44 0.22 17.64
C MET A 143 -2.42 0.42 18.76
N GLY A 144 -2.51 -0.34 19.86
CA GLY A 144 -1.52 -0.31 20.94
C GLY A 144 -0.10 -0.60 20.44
N GLU A 145 0.07 -1.64 19.65
CA GLU A 145 1.36 -2.01 19.05
C GLU A 145 1.92 -0.89 18.13
N LEU A 146 1.05 -0.25 17.33
CA LEU A 146 1.44 0.90 16.51
C LEU A 146 1.91 2.08 17.38
N MET A 147 1.18 2.37 18.46
CA MET A 147 1.55 3.45 19.38
C MET A 147 2.87 3.18 20.10
N GLU A 148 3.21 1.93 20.36
CA GLU A 148 4.53 1.54 20.90
C GLU A 148 5.65 1.81 19.90
N LEU A 149 5.45 1.50 18.61
CA LEU A 149 6.41 1.82 17.54
C LEU A 149 6.64 3.34 17.43
N VAL A 150 5.57 4.13 17.50
CA VAL A 150 5.67 5.60 17.49
C VAL A 150 6.42 6.12 18.72
N ARG A 151 6.05 5.67 19.93
CA ARG A 151 6.69 6.10 21.18
C ARG A 151 8.16 5.71 21.27
N SER A 152 8.54 4.60 20.66
CA SER A 152 9.94 4.16 20.61
C SER A 152 10.80 4.95 19.60
N GLY A 153 10.21 5.90 18.86
CA GLY A 153 10.91 6.69 17.84
C GLY A 153 11.30 5.89 16.59
N LYS A 154 10.74 4.68 16.40
CA LYS A 154 11.03 3.86 15.23
C LYS A 154 10.25 4.32 13.98
N ILE A 155 9.20 5.09 14.18
CA ILE A 155 8.41 5.68 13.10
C ILE A 155 8.42 7.19 13.30
N ASP A 156 9.02 7.89 12.34
CA ASP A 156 8.95 9.34 12.28
C ASP A 156 7.55 9.80 11.91
N HIS A 157 7.23 11.04 12.25
CA HIS A 157 5.97 11.65 11.87
C HIS A 157 5.77 11.56 10.36
N LEU A 158 4.54 11.25 9.96
CA LEU A 158 4.11 11.53 8.59
C LEU A 158 3.84 13.03 8.50
N ASP A 159 4.39 13.65 7.47
CA ASP A 159 4.02 15.00 7.14
C ASP A 159 2.53 15.03 6.76
N PHE A 160 1.83 16.00 7.31
CA PHE A 160 0.43 16.21 7.00
C PHE A 160 0.16 17.71 6.84
N GLU A 161 -0.71 18.02 5.92
CA GLU A 161 -1.23 19.36 5.71
C GLU A 161 -2.28 19.64 6.79
N LYS A 162 -2.22 20.83 7.41
CA LYS A 162 -3.28 21.30 8.31
C LYS A 162 -4.23 22.18 7.53
N ARG A 163 -5.52 21.93 7.67
CA ARG A 163 -6.59 22.78 7.14
C ARG A 163 -7.61 23.05 8.24
N ASP A 164 -8.22 24.22 8.18
CA ASP A 164 -9.32 24.58 9.08
C ASP A 164 -10.54 23.68 8.83
N ILE A 165 -11.26 23.31 9.89
CA ILE A 165 -12.44 22.42 9.81
C ILE A 165 -13.53 23.01 8.91
N SER A 166 -13.63 24.33 8.78
CA SER A 166 -14.59 24.98 7.88
C SER A 166 -14.37 24.62 6.41
N THR A 167 -13.15 24.19 6.04
CA THR A 167 -12.78 23.76 4.69
C THR A 167 -13.06 22.27 4.43
N ALA A 168 -13.75 21.57 5.34
CA ALA A 168 -13.95 20.12 5.25
C ALA A 168 -14.54 19.66 3.89
N ASN A 169 -15.56 20.35 3.39
CA ASN A 169 -16.17 20.02 2.10
C ASN A 169 -15.22 20.23 0.91
N GLU A 170 -14.44 21.30 0.93
CA GLU A 170 -13.42 21.57 -0.07
C GLU A 170 -12.31 20.51 -0.01
N THR A 171 -11.84 20.19 1.18
CA THR A 171 -10.83 19.15 1.42
C THR A 171 -11.29 17.78 0.93
N LEU A 172 -12.54 17.41 1.16
CA LEU A 172 -13.11 16.15 0.64
C LEU A 172 -13.20 16.14 -0.89
N ASN A 173 -13.54 17.28 -1.50
CA ASN A 173 -13.54 17.41 -2.95
C ASN A 173 -12.11 17.34 -3.53
N ASP A 174 -11.14 17.95 -2.89
CA ASP A 174 -9.73 17.86 -3.28
C ASP A 174 -9.21 16.42 -3.16
N LEU A 175 -9.56 15.71 -2.09
CA LEU A 175 -9.24 14.30 -1.92
C LEU A 175 -9.85 13.45 -3.03
N LYS A 176 -11.14 13.65 -3.32
CA LYS A 176 -11.85 12.94 -4.39
C LYS A 176 -11.21 13.17 -5.77
N ASN A 177 -10.72 14.37 -6.02
CA ASN A 177 -10.10 14.78 -7.28
C ASN A 177 -8.58 14.50 -7.33
N GLY A 178 -8.02 13.80 -6.34
CA GLY A 178 -6.60 13.41 -6.30
C GLY A 178 -5.61 14.54 -6.05
N LYS A 179 -6.08 15.72 -5.63
CA LYS A 179 -5.22 16.91 -5.39
C LYS A 179 -4.46 16.86 -4.06
N ILE A 180 -4.80 15.91 -3.17
CA ILE A 180 -4.13 15.75 -1.88
C ILE A 180 -3.01 14.72 -2.04
N HIS A 181 -1.79 15.13 -1.70
CA HIS A 181 -0.62 14.28 -1.67
C HIS A 181 -0.25 14.01 -0.20
N GLY A 182 -0.46 12.78 0.27
CA GLY A 182 -0.21 12.40 1.67
C GLY A 182 -1.46 12.48 2.55
N LEU A 183 -1.34 13.14 3.69
CA LEU A 183 -2.40 13.25 4.71
C LEU A 183 -2.82 14.70 4.93
N VAL A 184 -4.10 14.92 5.18
CA VAL A 184 -4.64 16.19 5.66
C VAL A 184 -5.27 16.00 7.03
N CYS A 185 -4.97 16.90 7.95
CA CYS A 185 -5.60 16.97 9.26
C CYS A 185 -6.49 18.22 9.32
N LEU A 186 -7.77 18.03 9.59
CA LEU A 186 -8.67 19.15 9.85
C LEU A 186 -8.53 19.57 11.31
N THR A 187 -8.26 20.84 11.55
CA THR A 187 -8.04 21.40 12.89
C THR A 187 -9.11 22.42 13.24
N HIS A 188 -9.38 22.53 14.54
CA HIS A 188 -10.10 23.64 15.13
C HIS A 188 -9.04 24.61 15.69
N ASP A 189 -8.53 25.50 14.88
CA ASP A 189 -7.66 26.56 15.38
C ASP A 189 -8.54 27.64 16.02
N HIS A 190 -8.50 27.72 17.32
CA HIS A 190 -9.11 28.79 18.12
C HIS A 190 -8.06 29.83 18.49
#